data_637a8c1900bb407a0d29875e0870d7bd
#
_entry.id   637a8c1900bb407a0d29875e0870d7bd
#
_cell.length_a   1.000
_cell.length_b   1.000
_cell.length_c   1.000
_cell.angle_alpha   90.00
_cell.angle_beta   90.00
_cell.angle_gamma   90.00
#
_symmetry.space_group_name_H-M   'P 1'
#
loop_
_entity.id
_entity.type
_entity.pdbx_description
1 polymer ?
#
loop_
_entity_poly.entity_id
_entity_poly.type
_entity_poly.pdbx_seq_one_letter_code
_entity_poly.pdbx_strand_id
1 'polypeptide(L)'
;MTATDRAVDLVSTAARAASDKLAENIIAYDVSEQLIITDAFVLCSAPNDRQVKAVVDEIEERLREKDAKPLRREGEREGRWVLLDYGDIVVHVQHDEERVYYSLERIWRDCPTIDLPESVTSGQGAGRGGASGGDTGARA
;
A
#
# COMPACT_ATOMS: atom_id res chain seq x y z
N MET A 1 16.95 -11.74 5.98
CA MET A 1 16.46 -10.56 6.71
C MET A 1 14.97 -10.44 6.58
N THR A 2 14.35 -9.78 7.54
CA THR A 2 12.92 -9.50 7.49
C THR A 2 12.72 -8.01 7.79
N ALA A 3 11.56 -7.51 7.46
CA ALA A 3 11.21 -6.12 7.75
C ALA A 3 11.26 -5.90 9.26
N THR A 4 11.71 -4.71 9.66
CA THR A 4 11.83 -4.37 11.08
C THR A 4 10.45 -4.17 11.70
N ASP A 5 10.39 -4.20 13.03
CA ASP A 5 9.14 -3.91 13.74
C ASP A 5 8.63 -2.51 13.41
N ARG A 6 9.54 -1.56 13.27
CA ARG A 6 9.18 -0.19 12.90
C ARG A 6 8.52 -0.17 11.52
N ALA A 7 9.14 -0.87 10.55
CA ALA A 7 8.57 -0.91 9.19
C ALA A 7 7.19 -1.56 9.21
N VAL A 8 7.03 -2.65 9.95
CA VAL A 8 5.73 -3.33 10.03
C VAL A 8 4.67 -2.43 10.67
N ASP A 9 5.04 -1.68 11.70
CA ASP A 9 4.12 -0.74 12.32
C ASP A 9 3.68 0.35 11.34
N LEU A 10 4.62 0.89 10.57
CA LEU A 10 4.29 1.91 9.57
C LEU A 10 3.42 1.33 8.47
N VAL A 11 3.69 0.10 8.04
CA VAL A 11 2.86 -0.59 7.05
C VAL A 11 1.42 -0.71 7.55
N SER A 12 1.25 -1.18 8.78
CA SER A 12 -0.09 -1.34 9.35
C SER A 12 -0.83 -0.02 9.43
N THR A 13 -0.13 1.03 9.83
CA THR A 13 -0.72 2.36 9.94
C THR A 13 -1.14 2.88 8.56
N ALA A 14 -0.27 2.73 7.56
CA ALA A 14 -0.59 3.17 6.20
C ALA A 14 -1.77 2.39 5.63
N ALA A 15 -1.81 1.08 5.87
CA ALA A 15 -2.89 0.24 5.35
C ALA A 15 -4.23 0.61 5.98
N ARG A 16 -4.25 0.89 7.29
CA ARG A 16 -5.48 1.32 7.96
C ARG A 16 -5.97 2.65 7.41
N ALA A 17 -5.04 3.59 7.23
CA ALA A 17 -5.38 4.90 6.68
C ALA A 17 -5.98 4.76 5.29
N ALA A 18 -5.37 3.93 4.45
CA ALA A 18 -5.85 3.70 3.10
C ALA A 18 -7.25 3.06 3.13
N SER A 19 -7.43 2.09 3.99
CA SER A 19 -8.72 1.40 4.11
C SER A 19 -9.83 2.35 4.58
N ASP A 20 -9.50 3.24 5.50
CA ASP A 20 -10.48 4.21 5.99
C ASP A 20 -10.93 5.18 4.91
N LYS A 21 -10.11 5.37 3.89
CA LYS A 21 -10.47 6.21 2.75
C LYS A 21 -10.87 5.37 1.54
N LEU A 22 -11.25 4.12 1.78
CA LEU A 22 -11.83 3.24 0.78
C LEU A 22 -10.89 2.87 -0.35
N ALA A 23 -9.60 2.85 -0.08
CA ALA A 23 -8.65 2.34 -1.06
C ALA A 23 -8.91 0.85 -1.30
N GLU A 24 -8.57 0.39 -2.48
CA GLU A 24 -8.83 -0.97 -2.92
C GLU A 24 -7.53 -1.75 -3.05
N ASN A 25 -7.66 -3.08 -2.91
CA ASN A 25 -6.55 -4.01 -3.18
C ASN A 25 -5.28 -3.65 -2.44
N ILE A 26 -5.43 -3.41 -1.14
CA ILE A 26 -4.31 -3.04 -0.27
C ILE A 26 -3.47 -4.28 0.01
N ILE A 27 -2.18 -4.21 -0.31
CA ILE A 27 -1.27 -5.32 -0.07
C ILE A 27 0.09 -4.76 0.32
N ALA A 28 0.81 -5.49 1.15
CA ALA A 28 2.15 -5.11 1.56
C ALA A 28 3.11 -6.26 1.35
N TYR A 29 4.33 -5.93 0.90
CA TYR A 29 5.39 -6.90 0.65
C TYR A 29 6.60 -6.58 1.50
N ASP A 30 7.21 -7.63 2.05
CA ASP A 30 8.51 -7.53 2.71
C ASP A 30 9.56 -7.65 1.60
N VAL A 31 10.23 -6.54 1.29
CA VAL A 31 11.23 -6.50 0.23
C VAL A 31 12.63 -6.38 0.79
N SER A 32 12.79 -6.61 2.10
CA SER A 32 14.06 -6.39 2.78
C SER A 32 15.18 -7.28 2.25
N GLU A 33 14.85 -8.44 1.69
CA GLU A 33 15.87 -9.29 1.11
C GLU A 33 16.24 -8.92 -0.32
N GLN A 34 15.37 -8.15 -0.97
CA GLN A 34 15.59 -7.76 -2.37
C GLN A 34 16.19 -6.37 -2.47
N LEU A 35 15.86 -5.50 -1.55
CA LEU A 35 16.28 -4.10 -1.60
C LEU A 35 16.99 -3.73 -0.30
N ILE A 36 18.09 -3.01 -0.45
CA ILE A 36 18.85 -2.53 0.70
C ILE A 36 18.21 -1.27 1.28
N ILE A 37 17.57 -0.48 0.43
CA ILE A 37 17.17 0.88 0.80
C ILE A 37 15.84 0.97 1.52
N THR A 38 15.03 -0.09 1.48
CA THR A 38 13.74 -0.06 2.17
C THR A 38 13.36 -1.48 2.58
N ASP A 39 12.53 -1.60 3.61
CA ASP A 39 12.11 -2.89 4.13
C ASP A 39 10.80 -3.39 3.53
N ALA A 40 9.91 -2.48 3.17
CA ALA A 40 8.56 -2.90 2.76
C ALA A 40 7.94 -1.95 1.76
N PHE A 41 7.07 -2.50 0.92
CA PHE A 41 6.21 -1.74 0.02
C PHE A 41 4.77 -1.92 0.44
N VAL A 42 3.99 -0.84 0.33
CA VAL A 42 2.53 -0.90 0.46
C VAL A 42 1.94 -0.44 -0.86
N LEU A 43 1.05 -1.25 -1.43
CA LEU A 43 0.35 -0.91 -2.67
C LEU A 43 -1.14 -0.81 -2.41
N CYS A 44 -1.77 0.20 -2.96
CA CYS A 44 -3.23 0.29 -2.95
C CYS A 44 -3.66 1.11 -4.16
N SER A 45 -4.96 1.11 -4.43
CA SER A 45 -5.47 1.81 -5.60
C SER A 45 -6.83 2.43 -5.31
N ALA A 46 -7.24 3.32 -6.20
CA ALA A 46 -8.52 4.02 -6.09
C ALA A 46 -9.03 4.34 -7.49
N PRO A 47 -10.35 4.55 -7.63
CA PRO A 47 -10.97 4.64 -8.95
C PRO A 47 -10.85 5.98 -9.65
N ASN A 48 -10.40 7.03 -8.94
CA ASN A 48 -10.25 8.34 -9.56
C ASN A 48 -9.21 9.17 -8.83
N ASP A 49 -8.82 10.28 -9.45
CA ASP A 49 -7.74 11.13 -8.93
C ASP A 49 -8.07 11.73 -7.57
N ARG A 50 -9.32 12.11 -7.37
CA ARG A 50 -9.74 12.70 -6.09
C ARG A 50 -9.58 11.69 -4.96
N GLN A 51 -9.97 10.45 -5.23
CA GLN A 51 -9.86 9.39 -4.23
C GLN A 51 -8.40 9.05 -3.95
N VAL A 52 -7.57 9.03 -4.99
CA VAL A 52 -6.12 8.83 -4.81
C VAL A 52 -5.58 9.89 -3.85
N LYS A 53 -5.95 11.16 -4.08
CA LYS A 53 -5.47 12.24 -3.23
C LYS A 53 -5.95 12.08 -1.78
N ALA A 54 -7.20 11.68 -1.60
CA ALA A 54 -7.74 11.50 -0.24
C ALA A 54 -6.98 10.40 0.49
N VAL A 55 -6.66 9.32 -0.20
CA VAL A 55 -5.89 8.21 0.39
C VAL A 55 -4.50 8.68 0.78
N VAL A 56 -3.83 9.41 -0.12
CA VAL A 56 -2.48 9.93 0.14
C VAL A 56 -2.49 10.85 1.35
N ASP A 57 -3.44 11.77 1.41
CA ASP A 57 -3.50 12.74 2.50
C ASP A 57 -3.69 12.04 3.85
N GLU A 58 -4.55 11.02 3.89
CA GLU A 58 -4.79 10.30 5.14
C GLU A 58 -3.57 9.49 5.57
N ILE A 59 -2.90 8.86 4.61
CA ILE A 59 -1.69 8.11 4.92
C ILE A 59 -0.64 9.04 5.51
N GLU A 60 -0.43 10.19 4.87
CA GLU A 60 0.57 11.13 5.37
C GLU A 60 0.23 11.63 6.76
N GLU A 61 -1.04 11.89 7.02
CA GLU A 61 -1.47 12.37 8.33
C GLU A 61 -1.20 11.33 9.42
N ARG A 62 -1.59 10.07 9.15
CA ARG A 62 -1.43 9.01 10.14
C ARG A 62 0.03 8.66 10.40
N LEU A 63 0.85 8.69 9.33
CA LEU A 63 2.27 8.40 9.50
C LEU A 63 2.97 9.54 10.23
N ARG A 64 2.51 10.78 10.03
CA ARG A 64 3.07 11.90 10.80
C ARG A 64 2.83 11.71 12.29
N GLU A 65 1.70 11.14 12.67
CA GLU A 65 1.42 10.86 14.07
C GLU A 65 2.36 9.81 14.65
N LYS A 66 2.99 9.03 13.77
CA LYS A 66 4.01 8.04 14.16
C LYS A 66 5.42 8.60 13.98
N ASP A 67 5.55 9.91 13.88
CA ASP A 67 6.84 10.58 13.69
C ASP A 67 7.53 10.18 12.39
N ALA A 68 6.76 9.83 11.37
CA ALA A 68 7.31 9.50 10.06
C ALA A 68 6.91 10.56 9.05
N LYS A 69 7.90 11.09 8.34
CA LYS A 69 7.69 12.08 7.29
C LYS A 69 8.29 11.56 6.00
N PRO A 70 7.64 11.83 4.85
CA PRO A 70 8.22 11.35 3.59
C PRO A 70 9.56 12.02 3.33
N LEU A 71 10.54 11.20 2.96
CA LEU A 71 11.82 11.71 2.48
C LEU A 71 11.65 12.26 1.08
N ARG A 72 10.68 11.70 0.34
CA ARG A 72 10.47 12.05 -1.04
C ARG A 72 9.04 11.70 -1.45
N ARG A 73 8.46 12.53 -2.29
CA ARG A 73 7.14 12.28 -2.88
C ARG A 73 7.25 12.44 -4.37
N GLU A 74 6.53 11.60 -5.12
CA GLU A 74 6.51 11.71 -6.58
C GLU A 74 5.10 11.45 -7.07
N GLY A 75 4.72 12.12 -8.16
CA GLY A 75 3.44 11.87 -8.83
C GLY A 75 2.24 12.58 -8.27
N GLU A 76 2.42 13.43 -7.26
CA GLU A 76 1.31 14.09 -6.57
C GLU A 76 0.49 14.97 -7.51
N ARG A 77 1.16 15.64 -8.42
CA ARG A 77 0.48 16.61 -9.29
C ARG A 77 -0.52 15.90 -10.20
N GLU A 78 -0.11 14.80 -10.81
CA GLU A 78 -0.96 14.07 -11.73
C GLU A 78 -2.01 13.25 -11.01
N GLY A 79 -1.69 12.75 -9.81
CA GLY A 79 -2.64 11.98 -9.02
C GLY A 79 -2.95 10.61 -9.56
N ARG A 80 -2.12 10.08 -10.48
CA ARG A 80 -2.36 8.77 -11.05
C ARG A 80 -1.51 7.67 -10.42
N TRP A 81 -0.34 8.05 -9.95
CA TRP A 81 0.55 7.11 -9.25
C TRP A 81 1.40 7.96 -8.32
N VAL A 82 1.02 7.98 -7.05
CA VAL A 82 1.75 8.75 -6.04
C VAL A 82 2.64 7.81 -5.25
N LEU A 83 3.90 8.18 -5.16
CA LEU A 83 4.89 7.42 -4.41
C LEU A 83 5.30 8.23 -3.19
N LEU A 84 5.24 7.62 -2.02
CA LEU A 84 5.65 8.24 -0.77
C LEU A 84 6.77 7.39 -0.18
N ASP A 85 7.99 7.95 -0.18
CA ASP A 85 9.17 7.24 0.28
C ASP A 85 9.50 7.69 1.70
N TYR A 86 9.35 6.79 2.64
CA TYR A 86 9.64 7.05 4.06
C TYR A 86 10.96 6.44 4.52
N GLY A 87 11.72 5.84 3.62
CA GLY A 87 12.93 5.15 3.98
C GLY A 87 12.66 3.72 4.43
N ASP A 88 12.03 3.55 5.58
CA ASP A 88 11.69 2.22 6.07
C ASP A 88 10.65 1.54 5.21
N ILE A 89 9.73 2.30 4.65
CA ILE A 89 8.70 1.76 3.75
C ILE A 89 8.50 2.73 2.59
N VAL A 90 7.99 2.21 1.48
CA VAL A 90 7.56 3.00 0.34
C VAL A 90 6.11 2.68 0.07
N VAL A 91 5.27 3.71 -0.02
CA VAL A 91 3.83 3.55 -0.26
C VAL A 91 3.54 3.95 -1.70
N HIS A 92 2.82 3.10 -2.42
CA HIS A 92 2.37 3.36 -3.78
C HIS A 92 0.85 3.44 -3.77
N VAL A 93 0.31 4.61 -4.14
CA VAL A 93 -1.13 4.81 -4.27
C VAL A 93 -1.39 5.07 -5.74
N GLN A 94 -2.10 4.16 -6.40
CA GLN A 94 -2.29 4.22 -7.85
C GLN A 94 -3.76 4.35 -8.21
N HIS A 95 -4.02 5.05 -9.30
CA HIS A 95 -5.32 4.97 -9.96
C HIS A 95 -5.49 3.51 -10.40
N ASP A 96 -6.72 3.01 -10.40
CA ASP A 96 -6.98 1.62 -10.76
C ASP A 96 -6.38 1.23 -12.10
N GLU A 97 -6.42 2.12 -13.06
CA GLU A 97 -5.88 1.84 -14.39
C GLU A 97 -4.37 1.65 -14.36
N GLU A 98 -3.67 2.49 -13.59
CA GLU A 98 -2.23 2.34 -13.43
C GLU A 98 -1.89 1.06 -12.69
N ARG A 99 -2.71 0.70 -11.70
CA ARG A 99 -2.50 -0.53 -10.95
C ARG A 99 -2.48 -1.75 -11.87
N VAL A 100 -3.43 -1.80 -12.79
CA VAL A 100 -3.53 -2.90 -13.75
C VAL A 100 -2.40 -2.82 -14.77
N TYR A 101 -2.17 -1.64 -15.32
CA TYR A 101 -1.20 -1.47 -16.40
C TYR A 101 0.21 -1.84 -15.98
N TYR A 102 0.66 -1.33 -14.81
CA TYR A 102 2.04 -1.56 -14.38
C TYR A 102 2.21 -2.87 -13.64
N SER A 103 1.17 -3.36 -12.99
CA SER A 103 1.16 -4.67 -12.31
C SER A 103 2.39 -4.86 -11.42
N LEU A 104 2.62 -3.94 -10.49
CA LEU A 104 3.77 -4.04 -9.59
C LEU A 104 3.78 -5.35 -8.82
N GLU A 105 2.62 -5.93 -8.56
CA GLU A 105 2.52 -7.20 -7.86
C GLU A 105 3.28 -8.30 -8.57
N ARG A 106 3.37 -8.24 -9.89
CA ARG A 106 4.10 -9.26 -10.65
C ARG A 106 5.59 -9.21 -10.37
N ILE A 107 6.11 -8.00 -10.19
CA ILE A 107 7.53 -7.81 -9.94
C ILE A 107 7.90 -8.35 -8.57
N TRP A 108 7.02 -8.14 -7.58
CA TRP A 108 7.31 -8.47 -6.19
C TRP A 108 6.63 -9.72 -5.69
N ARG A 109 6.02 -10.51 -6.59
CA ARG A 109 5.19 -11.66 -6.19
C ARG A 109 5.95 -12.74 -5.43
N ASP A 110 7.26 -12.80 -5.60
CA ASP A 110 8.07 -13.79 -4.90
C ASP A 110 8.52 -13.31 -3.53
N CYS A 111 8.22 -12.08 -3.18
CA CYS A 111 8.53 -11.56 -1.86
C CYS A 111 7.44 -11.96 -0.89
N PRO A 112 7.79 -12.18 0.38
CA PRO A 112 6.77 -12.46 1.40
C PRO A 112 5.81 -11.29 1.50
N THR A 113 4.54 -11.59 1.75
CA THR A 113 3.59 -10.53 2.06
C THR A 113 3.62 -10.26 3.57
N ILE A 114 3.23 -9.05 3.96
CA ILE A 114 3.12 -8.68 5.36
C ILE A 114 1.64 -8.71 5.70
N ASP A 115 1.29 -9.44 6.76
CA ASP A 115 -0.11 -9.52 7.19
C ASP A 115 -0.61 -8.16 7.62
N LEU A 116 -1.77 -7.78 7.10
CA LEU A 116 -2.39 -6.50 7.42
C LEU A 116 -3.43 -6.69 8.51
N PRO A 117 -3.77 -5.61 9.23
CA PRO A 117 -4.80 -5.70 10.27
C PRO A 117 -6.10 -6.26 9.69
N GLU A 118 -6.81 -7.01 10.49
CA GLU A 118 -8.03 -7.68 10.06
C GLU A 118 -9.05 -6.70 9.49
N SER A 119 -9.14 -5.51 10.07
CA SER A 119 -10.09 -4.51 9.59
C SER A 119 -9.83 -4.12 8.13
N VAL A 120 -8.55 -4.09 7.73
CA VAL A 120 -8.19 -3.79 6.35
C VAL A 120 -8.63 -4.92 5.43
N THR A 121 -8.30 -6.14 5.82
CA THR A 121 -8.64 -7.32 5.03
C THR A 121 -10.14 -7.46 4.85
N SER A 122 -10.90 -7.24 5.92
CA SER A 122 -12.37 -7.34 5.88
C SER A 122 -12.96 -6.33 4.91
N GLY A 123 -12.43 -5.10 4.90
CA GLY A 123 -12.91 -4.06 4.01
C GLY A 123 -12.69 -4.44 2.57
N GLN A 124 -11.57 -5.05 2.25
CA GLN A 124 -11.29 -5.49 0.91
C GLN A 124 -12.14 -6.67 0.50
N GLY A 125 -12.31 -7.61 1.42
CA GLY A 125 -13.06 -8.80 1.15
C GLY A 125 -14.49 -8.53 0.74
N ALA A 126 -15.06 -7.47 1.25
CA ALA A 126 -16.42 -7.10 0.90
C ALA A 126 -16.57 -6.80 -0.59
N GLY A 127 -15.48 -6.48 -1.23
CA GLY A 127 -15.52 -6.10 -2.63
C GLY A 127 -15.33 -7.22 -3.60
N ARG A 128 -15.19 -8.45 -3.18
CA ARG A 128 -14.85 -9.36 -4.13
C ARG A 128 -14.88 -10.63 -3.93
N GLY A 129 -15.24 -10.86 -3.48
CA GLY A 129 -15.35 -12.06 -3.33
C GLY A 129 -14.42 -12.90 -3.06
N GLY A 130 -14.34 -12.65 -2.77
CA GLY A 130 -13.68 -13.19 -2.86
C GLY A 130 -13.14 -13.66 -2.60
N ALA A 131 -13.16 -13.71 -2.51
CA ALA A 131 -12.32 -14.11 -2.64
C ALA A 131 -11.68 -14.40 -2.31
N SER A 132 -11.73 -14.47 -2.12
CA SER A 132 -10.97 -14.79 -2.13
C SER A 132 -10.40 -15.00 -1.96
N GLY A 133 -10.55 -15.07 -1.76
CA GLY A 133 -9.83 -15.24 -1.99
C GLY A 133 -9.43 -15.22 -1.98
N GLY A 134 -9.52 -15.38 -1.94
CA GLY A 134 -8.93 -15.34 -2.41
C GLY A 134 -8.64 -15.20 -2.63
N ASP A 135 -8.64 -15.34 -2.79
CA ASP A 135 -8.22 -15.24 -3.34
C ASP A 135 -7.80 -15.02 -3.55
N THR A 136 -7.81 -14.82 -3.66
CA THR A 136 -7.38 -14.47 -4.11
C THR A 136 -7.03 -14.29 -4.49
N GLY A 137 -7.02 -14.09 -4.54
CA GLY A 137 -6.62 -13.64 -5.15
C GLY A 137 -6.55 -13.33 -5.56
N ALA A 138 -6.60 -13.45 -5.78
CA ALA A 138 -6.62 -13.04 -6.41
C ALA A 138 -7.04 -12.87 -6.85
N ARG A 139 -7.45 -12.91 -6.92
CA ARG A 139 -7.97 -12.59 -7.37
C ARG A 139 -7.88 -12.13 -7.92
N ALA A 140 -7.94 -11.78 -7.90
CA ALA A 140 -7.83 -11.12 -8.27
C ALA A 140 -7.79 -10.90 -8.37
#